data_5a5fd67bda50a018b95a816097e2007f
#
_entry.id   5a5fd67bda50a018b95a816097e2007f
#
_cell.length_a   1.000
_cell.length_b   1.000
_cell.length_c   1.000
_cell.angle_alpha   90.00
_cell.angle_beta   90.00
_cell.angle_gamma   90.00
#
_symmetry.space_group_name_H-M   'P 1'
#
loop_
_entity.id
_entity.type
_entity.pdbx_description
1 polymer ?
#
loop_
_entity_poly.entity_id
_entity_poly.type
_entity_poly.pdbx_seq_one_letter_code
_entity_poly.pdbx_strand_id
1 'polypeptide(L)'
;MKQNNFFMLPIVMYTAFSLMMTGCNKKEAPLPPPPDPCFYIGVDTCLLNIKSKISINLNDEKQIIHSFGASDCWTTKFVGKWGDVNKKNKIADYLFSTDTSADGSPKGIGLSLWRFNIGAGSYEQGSASGISDEWRREECFLTSTGTYDWSKQMGPQWFLNAAKARNVKYTHGFAVSAPVFMTLDGVAHGGGRSSFNIQAGKMPDFATFLSTVSSHFNFDYVSPFNEPQWNWGGANASQEGAGATNTEIATLTKLLGPKLQTAGAATKIVLGEAAQLNFLTDAYGGDRGDQIYNWFSTSSPNYIGNVPNVEKSISGHSYFTTCPDNNLINTRSALVNKRNAIDASLGIWQTEFGILGDICGRYNGYPKNTSIDYGLYVAKIIHHDLAIANVNSWSWWLTISPYDYSDALVYITDPSGNINVNNCKNDGIVSDSKQLWCMGNFSRFVRPGMKRVSASINGIDDATAASSFMISTYKDVATKKIVIVIINMGNTTKRFSLDGLGSSINITGNKLDTYATTGSKSLARSVSSANNISIEPKSVTTFVGTYF
;
A
#
# COMPACT_ATOMS: atom_id res chain seq x y z
N MET A 1 1.32 44.99 0.58
CA MET A 1 1.51 45.61 1.91
C MET A 1 0.58 44.97 2.89
N LYS A 2 1.09 44.17 3.77
CA LYS A 2 0.88 44.07 5.23
C LYS A 2 1.50 42.74 5.68
N GLN A 3 2.57 42.90 6.41
CA GLN A 3 3.27 41.89 7.18
C GLN A 3 2.35 41.42 8.30
N ASN A 4 2.37 40.13 8.64
CA ASN A 4 1.93 39.63 9.91
C ASN A 4 3.05 38.91 10.64
N ASN A 5 3.29 39.38 11.84
CA ASN A 5 4.37 39.12 12.74
C ASN A 5 4.37 37.72 13.33
N PHE A 6 5.55 37.11 13.34
CA PHE A 6 5.88 36.00 14.22
C PHE A 6 6.17 36.52 15.63
N PHE A 7 5.54 35.96 16.63
CA PHE A 7 5.87 36.16 18.05
C PHE A 7 7.08 35.30 18.41
N MET A 8 8.19 35.98 18.74
CA MET A 8 9.31 35.39 19.47
C MET A 8 9.07 35.58 20.97
N LEU A 9 9.16 34.48 21.73
CA LEU A 9 9.37 34.56 23.19
C LEU A 9 10.86 34.54 23.52
N PRO A 10 11.31 35.33 24.51
CA PRO A 10 12.72 35.50 24.82
C PRO A 10 13.24 34.36 25.70
N ILE A 11 14.45 33.91 25.35
CA ILE A 11 15.27 33.02 26.17
C ILE A 11 15.90 33.84 27.28
N VAL A 12 15.64 33.49 28.53
CA VAL A 12 16.30 34.02 29.71
C VAL A 12 17.61 33.24 29.93
N MET A 13 18.75 33.88 29.74
CA MET A 13 20.06 33.39 30.15
C MET A 13 20.22 33.51 31.67
N TYR A 14 20.43 32.39 32.36
CA TYR A 14 21.03 32.38 33.68
C TYR A 14 22.50 31.97 33.57
N THR A 15 23.39 32.93 33.80
CA THR A 15 24.82 32.69 34.05
C THR A 15 25.01 32.36 35.52
N ALA A 16 25.50 31.15 35.79
CA ALA A 16 26.09 30.83 37.10
C ALA A 16 27.54 30.38 36.90
N PHE A 17 28.45 31.19 37.38
CA PHE A 17 29.88 30.91 37.56
C PHE A 17 30.03 29.91 38.70
N SER A 18 30.76 28.82 38.51
CA SER A 18 31.29 28.03 39.62
C SER A 18 32.55 27.27 39.25
N LEU A 19 33.51 27.46 40.06
CA LEU A 19 34.93 27.12 40.10
C LEU A 19 35.30 25.74 39.55
N MET A 20 36.45 25.72 38.88
CA MET A 20 37.25 24.56 38.52
C MET A 20 37.67 23.74 39.76
N MET A 21 37.41 22.46 39.67
CA MET A 21 38.23 21.42 40.34
C MET A 21 38.64 20.42 39.26
N THR A 22 39.91 20.39 38.95
CA THR A 22 40.57 19.45 38.07
C THR A 22 40.61 18.07 38.70
N GLY A 23 39.71 17.18 38.31
CA GLY A 23 39.80 15.74 38.57
C GLY A 23 39.95 15.03 37.25
N CYS A 24 41.11 14.53 36.90
CA CYS A 24 41.33 13.59 35.80
C CYS A 24 40.64 12.29 36.09
N ASN A 25 39.37 12.16 35.71
CA ASN A 25 38.74 10.85 35.56
C ASN A 25 38.85 10.47 34.07
N LYS A 26 39.80 9.59 33.75
CA LYS A 26 39.78 8.80 32.53
C LYS A 26 38.47 8.02 32.55
N LYS A 27 37.48 8.43 31.73
CA LYS A 27 36.39 7.53 31.39
C LYS A 27 37.01 6.36 30.65
N GLU A 28 37.04 5.20 31.29
CA GLU A 28 37.30 3.95 30.59
C GLU A 28 36.29 3.85 29.41
N ALA A 29 36.80 3.55 28.22
CA ALA A 29 35.97 3.25 27.08
C ALA A 29 35.03 2.08 27.49
N PRO A 30 33.74 2.13 27.11
CA PRO A 30 32.86 1.02 27.38
C PRO A 30 33.48 -0.24 26.81
N LEU A 31 33.58 -1.29 27.66
CA LEU A 31 34.06 -2.59 27.23
C LEU A 31 33.28 -3.02 25.98
N PRO A 32 33.97 -3.56 24.96
CA PRO A 32 33.28 -4.10 23.80
C PRO A 32 32.25 -5.12 24.27
N PRO A 33 31.06 -5.19 23.64
CA PRO A 33 30.08 -6.20 24.01
C PRO A 33 30.76 -7.59 23.98
N PRO A 34 30.42 -8.49 24.93
CA PRO A 34 30.99 -9.81 24.93
C PRO A 34 30.77 -10.46 23.55
N PRO A 35 31.79 -11.12 22.99
CA PRO A 35 31.66 -11.78 21.70
C PRO A 35 30.49 -12.75 21.74
N ASP A 36 29.72 -12.81 20.65
CA ASP A 36 28.62 -13.76 20.49
C ASP A 36 29.15 -15.16 20.84
N PRO A 37 28.58 -15.85 21.86
CA PRO A 37 29.06 -17.17 22.29
C PRO A 37 29.07 -18.21 21.17
N CYS A 38 28.41 -17.92 20.03
CA CYS A 38 28.43 -18.76 18.84
C CYS A 38 29.70 -18.64 17.98
N PHE A 39 30.59 -17.67 18.25
CA PHE A 39 31.75 -17.41 17.42
C PHE A 39 32.99 -18.30 17.73
N TYR A 40 33.02 -19.00 18.87
CA TYR A 40 34.25 -19.61 19.40
C TYR A 40 34.35 -21.14 19.42
N ILE A 41 33.33 -21.88 18.96
CA ILE A 41 33.38 -23.35 19.06
C ILE A 41 32.91 -23.96 17.73
N GLY A 42 33.81 -24.65 17.04
CA GLY A 42 33.57 -25.37 15.78
C GLY A 42 32.61 -26.58 15.86
N VAL A 43 31.74 -26.61 16.85
CA VAL A 43 30.57 -27.47 16.97
C VAL A 43 29.35 -26.52 16.99
N ASP A 44 28.31 -26.84 16.28
CA ASP A 44 27.10 -25.99 16.13
C ASP A 44 26.29 -25.93 17.43
N THR A 45 26.94 -25.43 18.50
CA THR A 45 26.32 -25.21 19.83
C THR A 45 25.26 -24.11 19.79
N CYS A 46 25.17 -23.37 18.66
CA CYS A 46 24.09 -22.40 18.43
C CYS A 46 22.72 -23.04 18.29
N LEU A 47 22.64 -24.32 17.93
CA LEU A 47 21.40 -25.09 17.95
C LEU A 47 20.85 -25.25 19.39
N LEU A 48 21.70 -25.19 20.40
CA LEU A 48 21.29 -25.32 21.81
C LEU A 48 20.68 -24.04 22.40
N ASN A 49 20.82 -22.90 21.72
CA ASN A 49 20.34 -21.57 22.16
C ASN A 49 19.11 -21.04 21.41
N ILE A 50 18.38 -21.89 20.70
CA ILE A 50 17.09 -21.50 20.11
C ILE A 50 16.08 -21.27 21.23
N LYS A 51 15.92 -20.01 21.64
CA LYS A 51 15.07 -19.62 22.78
C LYS A 51 13.59 -19.52 22.43
N SER A 52 13.24 -19.38 21.15
CA SER A 52 11.86 -19.12 20.72
C SER A 52 11.43 -20.11 19.65
N LYS A 53 10.21 -20.59 19.78
CA LYS A 53 9.56 -21.44 18.78
C LYS A 53 8.53 -20.63 18.01
N ILE A 54 8.45 -20.88 16.71
CA ILE A 54 7.39 -20.40 15.83
C ILE A 54 6.30 -21.48 15.84
N SER A 55 5.07 -21.09 16.19
CA SER A 55 3.89 -21.94 16.12
C SER A 55 3.07 -21.57 14.89
N ILE A 56 2.81 -22.54 14.01
CA ILE A 56 1.97 -22.36 12.81
C ILE A 56 0.89 -23.45 12.83
N ASN A 57 -0.36 -23.06 12.67
CA ASN A 57 -1.47 -24.00 12.57
C ASN A 57 -2.06 -23.95 11.15
N LEU A 58 -1.72 -24.95 10.31
CA LEU A 58 -2.22 -25.03 8.93
C LEU A 58 -3.74 -25.23 8.83
N ASN A 59 -4.37 -25.74 9.88
CA ASN A 59 -5.82 -25.99 9.89
C ASN A 59 -6.61 -24.76 10.35
N ASP A 60 -5.97 -23.78 10.97
CA ASP A 60 -6.61 -22.52 11.34
C ASP A 60 -6.48 -21.51 10.19
N GLU A 61 -7.31 -21.73 9.13
CA GLU A 61 -7.36 -20.92 7.94
C GLU A 61 -8.05 -19.58 8.19
N LYS A 62 -7.47 -18.51 7.67
CA LYS A 62 -7.99 -17.14 7.71
C LYS A 62 -8.42 -16.71 6.29
N GLN A 63 -8.26 -15.44 5.95
CA GLN A 63 -8.66 -14.92 4.64
C GLN A 63 -7.87 -15.56 3.49
N ILE A 64 -8.50 -15.54 2.31
CA ILE A 64 -7.83 -15.81 1.04
C ILE A 64 -7.21 -14.50 0.55
N ILE A 65 -5.94 -14.55 0.17
CA ILE A 65 -5.24 -13.41 -0.40
C ILE A 65 -5.71 -13.21 -1.84
N HIS A 66 -6.22 -12.02 -2.11
CA HIS A 66 -6.66 -11.63 -3.45
C HIS A 66 -5.48 -11.08 -4.25
N SER A 67 -4.80 -10.04 -3.74
CA SER A 67 -3.73 -9.38 -4.49
C SER A 67 -2.85 -8.47 -3.64
N PHE A 68 -1.69 -8.13 -4.23
CA PHE A 68 -0.87 -6.98 -3.88
C PHE A 68 -0.78 -6.06 -5.08
N GLY A 69 -1.03 -4.77 -4.89
CA GLY A 69 -1.09 -3.78 -5.95
C GLY A 69 -0.37 -2.48 -5.65
N ALA A 70 -0.40 -1.58 -6.62
CA ALA A 70 0.01 -0.19 -6.47
C ALA A 70 -0.65 0.68 -7.55
N SER A 71 -0.72 1.99 -7.30
CA SER A 71 -1.34 2.96 -8.19
C SER A 71 -0.35 3.56 -9.19
N ASP A 72 -0.85 3.88 -10.37
CA ASP A 72 -0.12 4.56 -11.46
C ASP A 72 -0.03 6.09 -11.28
N CYS A 73 -0.80 6.68 -10.36
CA CYS A 73 -0.78 8.13 -10.12
C CYS A 73 0.64 8.62 -9.83
N TRP A 74 1.03 9.71 -10.30
CA TRP A 74 0.62 10.50 -11.47
C TRP A 74 1.78 10.49 -12.46
N THR A 75 2.90 9.95 -11.95
CA THR A 75 4.22 10.00 -12.61
C THR A 75 4.26 9.17 -13.89
N THR A 76 3.45 8.11 -13.97
CA THR A 76 3.35 7.27 -15.17
C THR A 76 2.95 8.06 -16.41
N LYS A 77 2.21 9.16 -16.26
CA LYS A 77 1.82 10.07 -17.34
C LYS A 77 3.01 10.54 -18.20
N PHE A 78 4.11 10.89 -17.56
CA PHE A 78 5.32 11.31 -18.26
C PHE A 78 6.28 10.16 -18.50
N VAL A 79 6.55 9.35 -17.48
CA VAL A 79 7.51 8.24 -17.55
C VAL A 79 7.12 7.21 -18.61
N GLY A 80 5.82 6.92 -18.76
CA GLY A 80 5.34 6.00 -19.80
C GLY A 80 5.58 6.52 -21.24
N LYS A 81 5.81 7.83 -21.39
CA LYS A 81 6.15 8.48 -22.68
C LYS A 81 7.66 8.62 -22.91
N TRP A 82 8.53 8.25 -21.98
CA TRP A 82 9.97 8.33 -22.18
C TRP A 82 10.41 7.57 -23.43
N GLY A 83 11.37 8.16 -24.16
CA GLY A 83 11.95 7.52 -25.34
C GLY A 83 12.80 6.29 -25.02
N ASP A 84 13.48 6.27 -23.87
CA ASP A 84 14.28 5.12 -23.44
C ASP A 84 13.38 3.99 -22.91
N VAL A 85 13.15 3.02 -23.79
CA VAL A 85 12.35 1.83 -23.47
C VAL A 85 12.97 0.94 -22.39
N ASN A 86 14.31 0.95 -22.25
CA ASN A 86 14.99 0.13 -21.25
C ASN A 86 14.75 0.67 -19.83
N LYS A 87 14.76 1.99 -19.66
CA LYS A 87 14.43 2.63 -18.38
C LYS A 87 12.98 2.35 -17.96
N LYS A 88 12.04 2.46 -18.90
CA LYS A 88 10.63 2.10 -18.65
C LYS A 88 10.47 0.64 -18.27
N ASN A 89 11.11 -0.27 -19.01
CA ASN A 89 11.08 -1.70 -18.71
C ASN A 89 11.75 -2.03 -17.37
N LYS A 90 12.84 -1.35 -17.00
CA LYS A 90 13.45 -1.51 -15.68
C LYS A 90 12.46 -1.21 -14.56
N ILE A 91 11.69 -0.11 -14.68
CA ILE A 91 10.63 0.23 -13.71
C ILE A 91 9.54 -0.84 -13.72
N ALA A 92 9.05 -1.23 -14.89
CA ALA A 92 8.03 -2.27 -15.02
C ALA A 92 8.51 -3.63 -14.46
N ASP A 93 9.78 -3.97 -14.63
CA ASP A 93 10.36 -5.19 -14.05
C ASP A 93 10.42 -5.12 -12.52
N TYR A 94 10.86 -4.01 -11.95
CA TYR A 94 10.82 -3.81 -10.50
C TYR A 94 9.42 -4.03 -9.92
N LEU A 95 8.39 -3.54 -10.59
CA LEU A 95 7.01 -3.62 -10.13
C LEU A 95 6.37 -4.99 -10.39
N PHE A 96 6.51 -5.52 -11.60
CA PHE A 96 5.66 -6.61 -12.08
C PHE A 96 6.37 -7.94 -12.28
N SER A 97 7.70 -7.93 -12.52
CA SER A 97 8.41 -9.16 -12.88
C SER A 97 8.35 -10.21 -11.78
N THR A 98 8.09 -11.44 -12.21
CA THR A 98 8.24 -12.65 -11.41
C THR A 98 9.49 -13.45 -11.78
N ASP A 99 10.35 -12.91 -12.61
CA ASP A 99 11.62 -13.52 -12.99
C ASP A 99 12.67 -13.42 -11.88
N THR A 100 13.72 -14.21 -12.03
CA THR A 100 14.87 -14.21 -11.13
C THR A 100 16.16 -13.90 -11.89
N SER A 101 17.15 -13.40 -11.16
CA SER A 101 18.53 -13.28 -11.61
C SER A 101 19.23 -14.64 -11.59
N ALA A 102 20.48 -14.72 -12.07
CA ALA A 102 21.22 -15.97 -12.13
C ALA A 102 21.47 -16.62 -10.76
N ASP A 103 21.55 -15.83 -9.69
CA ASP A 103 21.66 -16.28 -8.30
C ASP A 103 20.31 -16.71 -7.69
N GLY A 104 19.22 -16.59 -8.44
CA GLY A 104 17.86 -16.90 -8.00
C GLY A 104 17.16 -15.79 -7.22
N SER A 105 17.80 -14.63 -7.02
CA SER A 105 17.16 -13.46 -6.41
C SER A 105 16.12 -12.84 -7.35
N PRO A 106 14.95 -12.39 -6.85
CA PRO A 106 13.91 -11.76 -7.67
C PRO A 106 14.38 -10.49 -8.37
N LYS A 107 13.98 -10.31 -9.64
CA LYS A 107 14.19 -9.06 -10.40
C LYS A 107 13.18 -7.98 -10.04
N GLY A 108 12.02 -8.37 -9.52
CA GLY A 108 10.94 -7.48 -9.15
C GLY A 108 10.07 -8.04 -8.04
N ILE A 109 9.12 -7.20 -7.60
CA ILE A 109 8.24 -7.52 -6.47
C ILE A 109 6.99 -8.29 -6.90
N GLY A 110 6.74 -8.49 -8.20
CA GLY A 110 5.68 -9.31 -8.73
C GLY A 110 4.29 -8.87 -8.32
N LEU A 111 3.96 -7.58 -8.43
CA LEU A 111 2.60 -7.10 -8.17
C LEU A 111 1.58 -7.94 -8.92
N SER A 112 0.45 -8.21 -8.32
CA SER A 112 -0.64 -9.00 -8.88
C SER A 112 -1.89 -8.18 -9.18
N LEU A 113 -1.87 -6.89 -8.85
CA LEU A 113 -2.90 -5.92 -9.19
C LEU A 113 -2.25 -4.60 -9.63
N TRP A 114 -2.78 -3.98 -10.67
CA TRP A 114 -2.43 -2.64 -11.12
C TRP A 114 -3.63 -1.71 -10.99
N ARG A 115 -3.48 -0.62 -10.21
CA ARG A 115 -4.53 0.36 -9.96
C ARG A 115 -4.33 1.54 -10.89
N PHE A 116 -5.28 1.76 -11.82
CA PHE A 116 -5.24 2.73 -12.92
C PHE A 116 -6.13 3.94 -12.62
N ASN A 117 -5.58 5.15 -12.62
CA ASN A 117 -6.33 6.38 -12.42
C ASN A 117 -7.10 6.78 -13.69
N ILE A 118 -8.43 6.86 -13.58
CA ILE A 118 -9.31 7.36 -14.65
C ILE A 118 -9.44 8.87 -14.47
N GLY A 119 -8.74 9.63 -15.28
CA GLY A 119 -8.66 11.09 -15.17
C GLY A 119 -9.95 11.81 -15.54
N ALA A 120 -10.12 12.98 -14.96
CA ALA A 120 -11.32 13.82 -15.10
C ALA A 120 -11.15 15.00 -16.07
N GLY A 121 -9.94 15.26 -16.60
CA GLY A 121 -9.70 16.30 -17.61
C GLY A 121 -9.08 17.58 -17.07
N SER A 122 -8.50 17.56 -15.89
CA SER A 122 -7.77 18.72 -15.38
C SER A 122 -6.50 19.03 -16.19
N TYR A 123 -5.94 18.04 -16.89
CA TYR A 123 -4.77 18.25 -17.74
C TYR A 123 -5.09 19.14 -18.96
N GLU A 124 -6.22 18.89 -19.61
CA GLU A 124 -6.71 19.71 -20.73
C GLU A 124 -7.01 21.16 -20.32
N GLN A 125 -7.41 21.37 -19.06
CA GLN A 125 -7.66 22.71 -18.53
C GLN A 125 -6.35 23.47 -18.22
N GLY A 126 -5.23 22.77 -18.03
CA GLY A 126 -3.97 23.40 -17.67
C GLY A 126 -4.08 24.16 -16.35
N SER A 127 -3.61 25.41 -16.30
CA SER A 127 -3.68 26.26 -15.11
C SER A 127 -5.13 26.63 -14.71
N ALA A 128 -6.07 26.64 -15.64
CA ALA A 128 -7.48 26.90 -15.35
C ALA A 128 -8.14 25.80 -14.51
N SER A 129 -7.52 24.62 -14.40
CA SER A 129 -7.97 23.56 -13.49
C SER A 129 -7.89 23.93 -12.01
N GLY A 130 -7.15 24.99 -11.63
CA GLY A 130 -6.84 25.35 -10.24
C GLY A 130 -5.77 24.46 -9.60
N ILE A 131 -5.35 23.37 -10.22
CA ILE A 131 -4.29 22.48 -9.77
C ILE A 131 -2.95 23.01 -10.29
N SER A 132 -2.08 23.49 -9.39
CA SER A 132 -0.82 24.14 -9.77
C SER A 132 0.20 23.17 -10.35
N ASP A 133 0.26 21.96 -9.78
CA ASP A 133 1.22 20.93 -10.17
C ASP A 133 0.72 20.16 -11.40
N GLU A 134 1.40 20.32 -12.54
CA GLU A 134 1.05 19.63 -13.79
C GLU A 134 1.12 18.09 -13.67
N TRP A 135 1.99 17.57 -12.81
CA TRP A 135 2.07 16.13 -12.59
C TRP A 135 0.79 15.56 -11.98
N ARG A 136 0.06 16.35 -11.22
CA ARG A 136 -1.17 15.96 -10.52
C ARG A 136 -2.46 16.22 -11.30
N ARG A 137 -2.35 16.75 -12.56
CA ARG A 137 -3.46 16.87 -13.49
C ARG A 137 -3.54 15.60 -14.32
N GLU A 138 -4.76 15.17 -14.71
CA GLU A 138 -4.91 13.99 -15.56
C GLU A 138 -5.81 14.26 -16.76
N GLU A 139 -5.54 13.53 -17.87
CA GLU A 139 -6.32 13.61 -19.11
C GLU A 139 -7.62 12.82 -18.96
N CYS A 140 -8.71 13.28 -19.62
CA CYS A 140 -9.98 12.55 -19.67
C CYS A 140 -10.17 11.85 -21.00
N PHE A 141 -10.61 10.59 -20.98
CA PHE A 141 -10.95 9.84 -22.19
C PHE A 141 -12.19 10.34 -22.91
N LEU A 142 -13.10 11.05 -22.23
CA LEU A 142 -14.33 11.57 -22.78
C LEU A 142 -14.18 13.08 -23.02
N THR A 143 -14.50 13.52 -24.23
CA THR A 143 -14.56 14.96 -24.57
C THR A 143 -15.90 15.56 -24.18
N SER A 144 -15.96 16.89 -24.07
CA SER A 144 -17.22 17.63 -23.82
C SER A 144 -18.27 17.46 -24.93
N THR A 145 -17.87 17.02 -26.12
CA THR A 145 -18.77 16.70 -27.25
C THR A 145 -19.32 15.28 -27.21
N GLY A 146 -18.95 14.47 -26.18
CA GLY A 146 -19.42 13.10 -26.03
C GLY A 146 -18.62 12.05 -26.81
N THR A 147 -17.48 12.42 -27.37
CA THR A 147 -16.60 11.50 -28.12
C THR A 147 -15.51 10.95 -27.22
N TYR A 148 -15.25 9.64 -27.29
CA TYR A 148 -14.12 9.03 -26.59
C TYR A 148 -12.83 9.14 -27.41
N ASP A 149 -11.76 9.61 -26.76
CA ASP A 149 -10.41 9.69 -27.31
C ASP A 149 -9.47 8.75 -26.54
N TRP A 150 -9.26 7.56 -27.07
CA TRP A 150 -8.41 6.54 -26.47
C TRP A 150 -6.91 6.79 -26.65
N SER A 151 -6.51 7.87 -27.30
CA SER A 151 -5.11 8.33 -27.32
C SER A 151 -4.69 9.08 -26.06
N LYS A 152 -5.64 9.42 -25.18
CA LYS A 152 -5.38 10.04 -23.89
C LYS A 152 -4.70 9.09 -22.92
N GLN A 153 -4.07 9.63 -21.90
CA GLN A 153 -3.36 8.85 -20.86
C GLN A 153 -2.37 7.82 -21.43
N MET A 154 -1.66 8.15 -22.51
CA MET A 154 -0.71 7.22 -23.16
C MET A 154 0.36 6.68 -22.23
N GLY A 155 0.83 7.47 -21.26
CA GLY A 155 1.82 7.03 -20.29
C GLY A 155 1.25 5.99 -19.31
N PRO A 156 0.12 6.25 -18.62
CA PRO A 156 -0.61 5.26 -17.83
C PRO A 156 -0.97 4.00 -18.62
N GLN A 157 -1.45 4.14 -19.86
CA GLN A 157 -1.75 3.00 -20.76
C GLN A 157 -0.50 2.14 -21.04
N TRP A 158 0.67 2.77 -21.21
CA TRP A 158 1.92 2.02 -21.40
C TRP A 158 2.19 1.11 -20.19
N PHE A 159 2.05 1.61 -18.96
CA PHE A 159 2.25 0.82 -17.74
C PHE A 159 1.16 -0.25 -17.55
N LEU A 160 -0.09 0.03 -17.90
CA LEU A 160 -1.16 -0.96 -17.91
C LEU A 160 -0.82 -2.13 -18.86
N ASN A 161 -0.34 -1.83 -20.05
CA ASN A 161 0.08 -2.85 -21.02
C ASN A 161 1.33 -3.61 -20.54
N ALA A 162 2.29 -2.91 -19.92
CA ALA A 162 3.48 -3.54 -19.35
C ALA A 162 3.14 -4.47 -18.18
N ALA A 163 2.15 -4.12 -17.37
CA ALA A 163 1.62 -4.97 -16.30
C ALA A 163 0.96 -6.24 -16.88
N LYS A 164 0.07 -6.08 -17.88
CA LYS A 164 -0.57 -7.22 -18.58
C LYS A 164 0.45 -8.13 -19.24
N ALA A 165 1.47 -7.58 -19.90
CA ALA A 165 2.55 -8.34 -20.53
C ALA A 165 3.42 -9.14 -19.54
N ARG A 166 3.42 -8.76 -18.25
CA ARG A 166 4.11 -9.45 -17.15
C ARG A 166 3.17 -10.30 -16.28
N ASN A 167 1.97 -10.60 -16.81
CA ASN A 167 0.98 -11.46 -16.16
C ASN A 167 0.50 -10.93 -14.80
N VAL A 168 0.39 -9.60 -14.63
CA VAL A 168 -0.35 -9.02 -13.53
C VAL A 168 -1.79 -9.49 -13.64
N LYS A 169 -2.29 -10.12 -12.57
CA LYS A 169 -3.54 -10.89 -12.63
C LYS A 169 -4.78 -10.01 -12.69
N TYR A 170 -4.76 -8.86 -12.02
CA TYR A 170 -5.91 -7.99 -11.88
C TYR A 170 -5.58 -6.55 -12.26
N THR A 171 -6.58 -5.89 -12.83
CA THR A 171 -6.56 -4.46 -13.15
C THR A 171 -7.72 -3.76 -12.46
N HIS A 172 -7.47 -2.59 -11.86
CA HIS A 172 -8.43 -1.85 -11.06
C HIS A 172 -8.44 -0.38 -11.49
N GLY A 173 -9.45 0.02 -12.26
CA GLY A 173 -9.69 1.43 -12.57
C GLY A 173 -10.27 2.15 -11.35
N PHE A 174 -9.83 3.37 -11.07
CA PHE A 174 -10.47 4.20 -10.04
C PHE A 174 -10.62 5.64 -10.52
N ALA A 175 -11.75 6.25 -10.20
CA ALA A 175 -12.03 7.65 -10.51
C ALA A 175 -11.95 8.49 -9.24
N VAL A 176 -11.32 9.64 -9.33
CA VAL A 176 -11.21 10.59 -8.22
C VAL A 176 -12.21 11.74 -8.32
N SER A 177 -12.73 12.00 -9.54
CA SER A 177 -13.73 13.01 -9.85
C SER A 177 -14.52 12.63 -11.11
N ALA A 178 -15.69 13.22 -11.32
CA ALA A 178 -16.36 13.18 -12.61
C ALA A 178 -15.61 14.06 -13.63
N PRO A 179 -15.75 13.77 -14.96
CA PRO A 179 -15.22 14.64 -16.00
C PRO A 179 -15.60 16.11 -15.80
N VAL A 180 -14.65 17.03 -15.96
CA VAL A 180 -14.80 18.47 -15.66
C VAL A 180 -16.08 19.11 -16.22
N PHE A 181 -16.51 18.71 -17.40
CA PHE A 181 -17.74 19.24 -18.03
C PHE A 181 -19.04 18.64 -17.46
N MET A 182 -18.95 17.68 -16.54
CA MET A 182 -20.07 17.13 -15.76
C MET A 182 -20.11 17.70 -14.34
N THR A 183 -19.07 18.42 -13.89
CA THR A 183 -19.01 18.97 -12.53
C THR A 183 -19.78 20.30 -12.42
N LEU A 184 -20.21 20.66 -11.21
CA LEU A 184 -20.96 21.88 -10.94
C LEU A 184 -20.19 23.17 -11.25
N ASP A 185 -18.90 23.15 -10.97
CA ASP A 185 -17.99 24.30 -11.10
C ASP A 185 -17.03 24.21 -12.28
N GLY A 186 -17.15 23.16 -13.10
CA GLY A 186 -16.32 22.96 -14.29
C GLY A 186 -14.88 22.54 -14.00
N VAL A 187 -14.56 22.12 -12.76
CA VAL A 187 -13.21 21.68 -12.35
C VAL A 187 -13.24 20.33 -11.65
N ALA A 188 -12.12 19.62 -11.65
CA ALA A 188 -12.04 18.25 -11.13
C ALA A 188 -11.61 18.14 -9.65
N HIS A 189 -11.44 19.25 -8.95
CA HIS A 189 -10.94 19.23 -7.56
C HIS A 189 -12.02 19.35 -6.47
N GLY A 190 -13.27 19.09 -6.78
CA GLY A 190 -14.37 19.02 -5.81
C GLY A 190 -14.86 20.35 -5.23
N GLY A 191 -14.16 21.45 -5.40
CA GLY A 191 -14.58 22.80 -4.97
C GLY A 191 -14.77 23.00 -3.47
N GLY A 192 -14.18 22.15 -2.61
CA GLY A 192 -14.34 22.19 -1.15
C GLY A 192 -15.68 21.64 -0.65
N ARG A 193 -16.43 20.91 -1.48
CA ARG A 193 -17.77 20.37 -1.15
C ARG A 193 -17.68 19.07 -0.37
N SER A 194 -18.64 18.86 0.52
CA SER A 194 -18.86 17.58 1.21
C SER A 194 -19.79 16.63 0.45
N SER A 195 -20.47 17.11 -0.58
CA SER A 195 -21.31 16.36 -1.52
C SER A 195 -20.59 16.23 -2.87
N PHE A 196 -21.11 15.34 -3.71
CA PHE A 196 -20.51 15.07 -5.01
C PHE A 196 -20.61 16.30 -5.93
N ASN A 197 -19.46 16.70 -6.46
CA ASN A 197 -19.33 17.82 -7.40
C ASN A 197 -19.84 17.41 -8.78
N ILE A 198 -21.13 17.21 -8.95
CA ILE A 198 -21.76 16.79 -10.21
C ILE A 198 -23.01 17.61 -10.52
N GLN A 199 -23.19 18.01 -11.76
CA GLN A 199 -24.39 18.73 -12.21
C GLN A 199 -25.64 17.86 -12.08
N ALA A 200 -26.77 18.50 -11.83
CA ALA A 200 -28.06 17.82 -11.79
C ALA A 200 -28.31 17.02 -13.08
N GLY A 201 -28.71 15.75 -12.94
CA GLY A 201 -28.96 14.85 -14.06
C GLY A 201 -27.72 14.22 -14.72
N LYS A 202 -26.49 14.58 -14.32
CA LYS A 202 -25.26 14.04 -14.94
C LYS A 202 -24.73 12.74 -14.30
N MET A 203 -25.29 12.30 -13.19
CA MET A 203 -24.87 11.03 -12.55
C MET A 203 -25.07 9.81 -13.46
N PRO A 204 -26.15 9.67 -14.26
CA PRO A 204 -26.28 8.60 -15.27
C PRO A 204 -25.21 8.66 -16.38
N ASP A 205 -24.79 9.87 -16.79
CA ASP A 205 -23.73 10.06 -17.78
C ASP A 205 -22.37 9.64 -17.21
N PHE A 206 -22.10 9.98 -15.95
CA PHE A 206 -20.89 9.55 -15.25
C PHE A 206 -20.84 8.02 -15.09
N ALA A 207 -21.96 7.39 -14.74
CA ALA A 207 -22.05 5.92 -14.72
C ALA A 207 -21.77 5.30 -16.10
N THR A 208 -22.24 5.95 -17.19
CA THR A 208 -21.95 5.52 -18.58
C THR A 208 -20.46 5.66 -18.89
N PHE A 209 -19.85 6.78 -18.51
CA PHE A 209 -18.41 7.01 -18.68
C PHE A 209 -17.59 5.92 -18.00
N LEU A 210 -17.84 5.63 -16.73
CA LEU A 210 -17.12 4.60 -15.98
C LEU A 210 -17.32 3.20 -16.60
N SER A 211 -18.54 2.86 -17.01
CA SER A 211 -18.84 1.59 -17.67
C SER A 211 -18.10 1.46 -19.00
N THR A 212 -18.07 2.52 -19.81
CA THR A 212 -17.41 2.52 -21.12
C THR A 212 -15.90 2.39 -20.98
N VAL A 213 -15.27 3.16 -20.08
CA VAL A 213 -13.83 3.09 -19.83
C VAL A 213 -13.45 1.70 -19.27
N SER A 214 -14.23 1.18 -18.32
CA SER A 214 -13.98 -0.14 -17.73
C SER A 214 -14.07 -1.26 -18.78
N SER A 215 -15.06 -1.18 -19.68
CA SER A 215 -15.22 -2.16 -20.77
C SER A 215 -14.09 -2.04 -21.80
N HIS A 216 -13.67 -0.83 -22.16
CA HIS A 216 -12.61 -0.60 -23.15
C HIS A 216 -11.26 -1.21 -22.69
N PHE A 217 -10.89 -0.99 -21.43
CA PHE A 217 -9.63 -1.52 -20.88
C PHE A 217 -9.75 -2.92 -20.32
N ASN A 218 -10.96 -3.49 -20.28
CA ASN A 218 -11.27 -4.77 -19.61
C ASN A 218 -10.75 -4.77 -18.17
N PHE A 219 -11.10 -3.74 -17.39
CA PHE A 219 -10.75 -3.73 -15.98
C PHE A 219 -11.51 -4.81 -15.23
N ASP A 220 -10.82 -5.52 -14.34
CA ASP A 220 -11.44 -6.49 -13.43
C ASP A 220 -12.29 -5.78 -12.38
N TYR A 221 -11.83 -4.59 -11.93
CA TYR A 221 -12.47 -3.79 -10.89
C TYR A 221 -12.54 -2.33 -11.27
N VAL A 222 -13.53 -1.62 -10.71
CA VAL A 222 -13.65 -0.16 -10.79
C VAL A 222 -14.12 0.42 -9.46
N SER A 223 -13.40 1.43 -8.95
CA SER A 223 -13.85 2.27 -7.82
C SER A 223 -14.35 3.61 -8.36
N PRO A 224 -15.65 3.93 -8.18
CA PRO A 224 -16.24 5.15 -8.74
C PRO A 224 -15.89 6.42 -7.97
N PHE A 225 -15.33 6.30 -6.77
CA PHE A 225 -14.90 7.40 -5.90
C PHE A 225 -13.56 7.06 -5.26
N ASN A 226 -12.86 8.08 -4.75
CA ASN A 226 -11.66 7.95 -3.93
C ASN A 226 -11.71 8.97 -2.79
N GLU A 227 -11.54 8.50 -1.56
CA GLU A 227 -11.55 9.30 -0.33
C GLU A 227 -12.73 10.29 -0.24
N PRO A 228 -13.97 9.80 -0.39
CA PRO A 228 -15.15 10.66 -0.48
C PRO A 228 -15.44 11.45 0.82
N GLN A 229 -14.73 11.14 1.89
CA GLN A 229 -14.87 11.85 3.17
C GLN A 229 -14.23 13.23 3.16
N TRP A 230 -13.25 13.49 2.29
CA TRP A 230 -12.58 14.77 2.23
C TRP A 230 -13.35 15.78 1.37
N ASN A 231 -13.34 17.03 1.80
CA ASN A 231 -13.83 18.16 1.02
C ASN A 231 -12.73 18.63 0.08
N TRP A 232 -12.46 17.87 -0.98
CA TRP A 232 -11.39 18.13 -1.92
C TRP A 232 -11.49 19.52 -2.57
N GLY A 233 -10.33 20.16 -2.78
CA GLY A 233 -10.25 21.42 -3.49
C GLY A 233 -10.41 22.66 -2.61
N GLY A 234 -10.93 23.75 -3.20
CA GLY A 234 -10.91 25.08 -2.60
C GLY A 234 -9.70 25.89 -3.07
N ALA A 235 -9.28 26.88 -2.29
CA ALA A 235 -8.24 27.84 -2.68
C ALA A 235 -6.85 27.24 -2.95
N ASN A 236 -6.61 26.02 -2.47
CA ASN A 236 -5.32 25.32 -2.60
C ASN A 236 -5.52 23.90 -3.15
N ALA A 237 -6.30 23.75 -4.21
CA ALA A 237 -6.48 22.46 -4.88
C ALA A 237 -5.12 21.88 -5.32
N SER A 238 -4.78 20.69 -4.82
CA SER A 238 -3.49 20.04 -5.09
C SER A 238 -3.59 18.91 -6.10
N GLN A 239 -4.80 18.42 -6.38
CA GLN A 239 -5.08 17.29 -7.26
C GLN A 239 -6.56 17.23 -7.63
N GLU A 240 -6.92 16.34 -8.56
CA GLU A 240 -8.32 15.93 -8.76
C GLU A 240 -8.85 15.23 -7.51
N GLY A 241 -10.15 15.36 -7.22
CA GLY A 241 -10.81 14.73 -6.08
C GLY A 241 -12.24 15.23 -5.91
N ALA A 242 -13.10 14.44 -5.29
CA ALA A 242 -14.47 14.81 -5.01
C ALA A 242 -14.95 14.21 -3.69
N GLY A 243 -15.57 15.04 -2.83
CA GLY A 243 -16.37 14.56 -1.69
C GLY A 243 -17.64 13.86 -2.20
N ALA A 244 -18.17 12.93 -1.41
CA ALA A 244 -19.49 12.33 -1.66
C ALA A 244 -20.08 11.75 -0.38
N THR A 245 -21.41 11.74 -0.30
CA THR A 245 -22.15 11.08 0.76
C THR A 245 -22.34 9.58 0.44
N ASN A 246 -22.60 8.77 1.48
CA ASN A 246 -22.94 7.36 1.30
C ASN A 246 -24.15 7.17 0.39
N THR A 247 -25.14 8.08 0.48
CA THR A 247 -26.35 8.08 -0.35
C THR A 247 -26.02 8.36 -1.82
N GLU A 248 -25.14 9.32 -2.11
CA GLU A 248 -24.72 9.63 -3.49
C GLU A 248 -23.92 8.47 -4.10
N ILE A 249 -23.04 7.85 -3.32
CA ILE A 249 -22.28 6.66 -3.73
C ILE A 249 -23.22 5.49 -4.02
N ALA A 250 -24.20 5.24 -3.16
CA ALA A 250 -25.20 4.20 -3.38
C ALA A 250 -26.05 4.48 -4.62
N THR A 251 -26.40 5.76 -4.87
CA THR A 251 -27.15 6.17 -6.06
C THR A 251 -26.35 5.89 -7.35
N LEU A 252 -25.09 6.33 -7.39
CA LEU A 252 -24.23 6.05 -8.55
C LEU A 252 -24.03 4.53 -8.77
N THR A 253 -23.86 3.77 -7.69
CA THR A 253 -23.68 2.32 -7.78
C THR A 253 -24.89 1.62 -8.38
N LYS A 254 -26.10 2.03 -7.99
CA LYS A 254 -27.37 1.53 -8.57
C LYS A 254 -27.53 1.87 -10.06
N LEU A 255 -26.85 2.91 -10.55
CA LEU A 255 -26.81 3.25 -11.98
C LEU A 255 -25.70 2.49 -12.72
N LEU A 256 -24.51 2.38 -12.11
CA LEU A 256 -23.34 1.79 -12.74
C LEU A 256 -23.43 0.26 -12.88
N GLY A 257 -23.90 -0.43 -11.83
CA GLY A 257 -23.97 -1.90 -11.83
C GLY A 257 -24.78 -2.48 -13.01
N PRO A 258 -26.03 -2.04 -13.23
CA PRO A 258 -26.81 -2.49 -14.39
C PRO A 258 -26.19 -2.10 -15.74
N LYS A 259 -25.46 -0.97 -15.84
CA LYS A 259 -24.76 -0.59 -17.09
C LYS A 259 -23.61 -1.54 -17.40
N LEU A 260 -22.79 -1.90 -16.41
CA LEU A 260 -21.73 -2.91 -16.55
C LEU A 260 -22.32 -4.26 -16.95
N GLN A 261 -23.40 -4.68 -16.32
CA GLN A 261 -24.08 -5.93 -16.64
C GLN A 261 -24.62 -5.93 -18.08
N THR A 262 -25.28 -4.85 -18.52
CA THR A 262 -25.82 -4.71 -19.87
C THR A 262 -24.70 -4.66 -20.92
N ALA A 263 -23.56 -4.07 -20.59
CA ALA A 263 -22.38 -4.06 -21.46
C ALA A 263 -21.69 -5.44 -21.55
N GLY A 264 -22.13 -6.44 -20.78
CA GLY A 264 -21.47 -7.75 -20.69
C GLY A 264 -20.08 -7.68 -20.02
N ALA A 265 -19.80 -6.59 -19.31
CA ALA A 265 -18.49 -6.41 -18.66
C ALA A 265 -18.36 -7.30 -17.42
N ALA A 266 -17.24 -7.99 -17.30
CA ALA A 266 -16.88 -8.75 -16.10
C ALA A 266 -16.48 -7.86 -14.91
N THR A 267 -16.25 -6.58 -15.16
CA THR A 267 -15.80 -5.57 -14.17
C THR A 267 -16.70 -5.55 -12.95
N LYS A 268 -16.10 -5.59 -11.75
CA LYS A 268 -16.81 -5.47 -10.48
C LYS A 268 -16.58 -4.08 -9.86
N ILE A 269 -17.61 -3.55 -9.20
CA ILE A 269 -17.54 -2.27 -8.50
C ILE A 269 -16.98 -2.52 -7.10
N VAL A 270 -15.84 -1.92 -6.78
CA VAL A 270 -15.26 -1.90 -5.44
C VAL A 270 -15.71 -0.63 -4.73
N LEU A 271 -16.28 -0.79 -3.55
CA LEU A 271 -16.87 0.29 -2.76
C LEU A 271 -16.01 0.63 -1.55
N GLY A 272 -16.03 1.91 -1.18
CA GLY A 272 -15.31 2.45 -0.03
C GLY A 272 -14.26 3.46 -0.46
N GLU A 273 -13.06 2.98 -0.78
CA GLU A 273 -11.91 3.87 -0.95
C GLU A 273 -11.88 4.91 0.17
N ALA A 274 -12.27 4.48 1.40
CA ALA A 274 -12.40 5.38 2.53
C ALA A 274 -11.03 5.95 2.90
N ALA A 275 -10.96 7.26 3.10
CA ALA A 275 -9.70 7.97 3.38
C ALA A 275 -8.96 7.47 4.65
N GLN A 276 -9.71 6.82 5.55
CA GLN A 276 -9.20 6.16 6.75
C GLN A 276 -10.03 4.92 7.06
N LEU A 277 -9.40 3.88 7.60
CA LEU A 277 -10.10 2.61 7.90
C LEU A 277 -11.24 2.78 8.91
N ASN A 278 -11.12 3.71 9.86
CA ASN A 278 -12.20 3.95 10.84
C ASN A 278 -13.46 4.59 10.24
N PHE A 279 -13.40 5.21 9.05
CA PHE A 279 -14.61 5.68 8.37
C PHE A 279 -15.48 4.53 7.84
N LEU A 280 -14.92 3.33 7.74
CA LEU A 280 -15.67 2.13 7.41
C LEU A 280 -16.57 1.67 8.58
N THR A 281 -16.21 2.02 9.82
CA THR A 281 -16.87 1.55 11.06
C THR A 281 -17.60 2.63 11.82
N ASP A 282 -17.11 3.87 11.77
CA ASP A 282 -17.54 4.98 12.61
C ASP A 282 -18.32 6.02 11.79
N ALA A 283 -19.28 6.67 12.42
CA ALA A 283 -19.96 7.81 11.82
C ALA A 283 -18.99 8.97 11.55
N TYR A 284 -19.11 9.61 10.38
CA TYR A 284 -18.29 10.76 10.01
C TYR A 284 -19.05 11.73 9.12
N GLY A 285 -18.97 13.03 9.44
CA GLY A 285 -19.38 14.14 8.57
C GLY A 285 -20.81 14.03 8.02
N GLY A 286 -21.78 13.66 8.85
CA GLY A 286 -23.14 13.36 8.43
C GLY A 286 -23.21 11.96 7.77
N ASP A 287 -23.47 11.89 6.47
CA ASP A 287 -23.65 10.65 5.70
C ASP A 287 -22.36 10.25 4.96
N ARG A 288 -21.18 10.19 5.63
CA ARG A 288 -19.89 9.86 4.99
C ARG A 288 -19.07 8.81 5.73
N GLY A 289 -19.55 8.26 6.82
CA GLY A 289 -18.92 7.22 7.61
C GLY A 289 -19.82 6.00 7.80
N ASP A 290 -19.36 5.05 8.63
CA ASP A 290 -20.07 3.79 8.89
C ASP A 290 -20.45 3.04 7.59
N GLN A 291 -19.51 3.00 6.65
CA GLN A 291 -19.77 2.56 5.28
C GLN A 291 -20.11 1.07 5.18
N ILE A 292 -19.55 0.23 6.08
CA ILE A 292 -19.92 -1.20 6.13
C ILE A 292 -21.41 -1.36 6.41
N TYR A 293 -21.95 -0.64 7.42
CA TYR A 293 -23.39 -0.69 7.70
C TYR A 293 -24.18 -0.09 6.55
N ASN A 294 -23.80 1.09 6.07
CA ASN A 294 -24.55 1.80 5.05
C ASN A 294 -24.78 0.98 3.79
N TRP A 295 -23.79 0.24 3.31
CA TRP A 295 -23.87 -0.41 1.99
C TRP A 295 -24.08 -1.91 2.05
N PHE A 296 -23.76 -2.58 3.16
CA PHE A 296 -23.85 -4.05 3.24
C PHE A 296 -24.83 -4.54 4.30
N SER A 297 -25.40 -3.68 5.17
CA SER A 297 -26.51 -4.07 6.01
C SER A 297 -27.83 -4.01 5.25
N THR A 298 -28.58 -5.10 5.24
CA THR A 298 -29.91 -5.16 4.60
C THR A 298 -30.95 -4.24 5.27
N SER A 299 -30.69 -3.74 6.48
CA SER A 299 -31.54 -2.77 7.18
C SER A 299 -31.20 -1.32 6.82
N SER A 300 -30.13 -1.06 6.06
CA SER A 300 -29.76 0.28 5.63
C SER A 300 -30.60 0.75 4.43
N PRO A 301 -31.04 2.02 4.39
CA PRO A 301 -31.68 2.59 3.20
C PRO A 301 -30.72 2.70 2.00
N ASN A 302 -29.42 2.70 2.27
CA ASN A 302 -28.36 2.76 1.26
C ASN A 302 -27.84 1.38 0.86
N TYR A 303 -28.51 0.30 1.27
CA TYR A 303 -28.06 -1.06 0.92
C TYR A 303 -27.89 -1.25 -0.59
N ILE A 304 -26.72 -1.72 -0.98
CA ILE A 304 -26.33 -1.98 -2.38
C ILE A 304 -25.60 -3.32 -2.57
N GLY A 305 -25.52 -4.15 -1.54
CA GLY A 305 -24.86 -5.47 -1.63
C GLY A 305 -25.48 -6.44 -2.64
N ASN A 306 -26.70 -6.17 -3.13
CA ASN A 306 -27.41 -6.94 -4.14
C ASN A 306 -27.39 -6.31 -5.54
N VAL A 307 -26.76 -5.15 -5.71
CA VAL A 307 -26.65 -4.49 -7.01
C VAL A 307 -25.74 -5.32 -7.93
N PRO A 308 -26.13 -5.53 -9.21
CA PRO A 308 -25.28 -6.27 -10.16
C PRO A 308 -23.86 -5.70 -10.20
N ASN A 309 -22.89 -6.59 -10.41
CA ASN A 309 -21.47 -6.25 -10.51
C ASN A 309 -20.83 -5.60 -9.27
N VAL A 310 -21.52 -5.44 -8.15
CA VAL A 310 -20.86 -5.05 -6.90
C VAL A 310 -19.97 -6.19 -6.42
N GLU A 311 -18.71 -5.86 -6.10
CA GLU A 311 -17.77 -6.80 -5.48
C GLU A 311 -18.17 -7.01 -4.01
N LYS A 312 -18.08 -8.24 -3.54
CA LYS A 312 -18.37 -8.55 -2.13
C LYS A 312 -17.18 -8.19 -1.24
N SER A 313 -16.78 -6.93 -1.29
CA SER A 313 -15.69 -6.37 -0.49
C SER A 313 -15.94 -4.89 -0.19
N ILE A 314 -15.30 -4.40 0.87
CA ILE A 314 -15.22 -2.99 1.23
C ILE A 314 -13.76 -2.55 1.23
N SER A 315 -13.48 -1.36 0.71
CA SER A 315 -12.12 -0.84 0.63
C SER A 315 -11.91 0.43 1.46
N GLY A 316 -10.69 0.59 1.94
CA GLY A 316 -10.27 1.80 2.67
C GLY A 316 -8.76 1.90 2.74
N HIS A 317 -8.30 3.08 3.15
CA HIS A 317 -6.90 3.47 3.19
C HIS A 317 -6.38 3.41 4.63
N SER A 318 -5.13 2.97 4.81
CA SER A 318 -4.54 2.83 6.15
C SER A 318 -4.00 4.14 6.73
N TYR A 319 -4.17 5.28 6.05
CA TYR A 319 -3.72 6.59 6.52
C TYR A 319 -4.29 6.96 7.90
N PHE A 320 -3.53 7.71 8.68
CA PHE A 320 -3.89 8.24 10.01
C PHE A 320 -4.27 7.21 11.07
N THR A 321 -4.27 5.92 10.71
CA THR A 321 -4.63 4.81 11.61
C THR A 321 -3.46 3.87 11.91
N THR A 322 -2.22 4.30 11.61
CA THR A 322 -1.03 3.46 11.68
C THR A 322 -0.14 3.73 12.90
N CYS A 323 -0.54 4.69 13.73
CA CYS A 323 0.26 5.18 14.85
C CYS A 323 -0.66 5.89 15.88
N PRO A 324 -0.39 5.79 17.21
CA PRO A 324 0.55 4.85 17.83
C PRO A 324 0.14 3.38 17.65
N ASP A 325 0.97 2.44 18.12
CA ASP A 325 0.74 1.00 17.91
C ASP A 325 -0.62 0.50 18.42
N ASN A 326 -1.12 1.07 19.52
CA ASN A 326 -2.47 0.75 20.01
C ASN A 326 -3.56 1.21 19.02
N ASN A 327 -3.42 2.37 18.39
CA ASN A 327 -4.36 2.83 17.36
C ASN A 327 -4.29 1.92 16.13
N LEU A 328 -3.08 1.53 15.72
CA LEU A 328 -2.87 0.58 14.63
C LEU A 328 -3.63 -0.72 14.86
N ILE A 329 -3.51 -1.32 16.04
CA ILE A 329 -4.14 -2.60 16.39
C ILE A 329 -5.66 -2.44 16.58
N ASN A 330 -6.09 -1.43 17.34
CA ASN A 330 -7.48 -1.25 17.71
C ASN A 330 -8.38 -0.93 16.50
N THR A 331 -7.92 -0.08 15.58
CA THR A 331 -8.67 0.24 14.35
C THR A 331 -8.90 -1.02 13.51
N ARG A 332 -7.91 -1.87 13.37
CA ARG A 332 -8.01 -3.12 12.58
C ARG A 332 -8.91 -4.16 13.24
N SER A 333 -8.84 -4.26 14.56
CA SER A 333 -9.73 -5.13 15.33
C SER A 333 -11.19 -4.65 15.25
N ALA A 334 -11.44 -3.34 15.38
CA ALA A 334 -12.76 -2.74 15.23
C ALA A 334 -13.34 -2.99 13.82
N LEU A 335 -12.51 -2.87 12.78
CA LEU A 335 -12.90 -3.14 11.39
C LEU A 335 -13.39 -4.58 11.19
N VAL A 336 -12.65 -5.57 11.70
CA VAL A 336 -13.06 -6.99 11.63
C VAL A 336 -14.34 -7.22 12.42
N ASN A 337 -14.46 -6.65 13.62
CA ASN A 337 -15.65 -6.80 14.46
C ASN A 337 -16.88 -6.24 13.76
N LYS A 338 -16.80 -5.03 13.20
CA LYS A 338 -17.90 -4.40 12.45
C LYS A 338 -18.29 -5.22 11.22
N ARG A 339 -17.29 -5.65 10.42
CA ARG A 339 -17.49 -6.50 9.26
C ARG A 339 -18.22 -7.80 9.64
N ASN A 340 -17.76 -8.48 10.69
CA ASN A 340 -18.35 -9.74 11.15
C ASN A 340 -19.77 -9.57 11.66
N ALA A 341 -20.08 -8.43 12.29
CA ALA A 341 -21.42 -8.12 12.79
C ALA A 341 -22.44 -7.85 11.64
N ILE A 342 -21.98 -7.37 10.49
CA ILE A 342 -22.84 -7.06 9.34
C ILE A 342 -22.86 -8.19 8.33
N ASP A 343 -21.68 -8.61 7.86
CA ASP A 343 -21.51 -9.75 6.93
C ASP A 343 -20.10 -10.32 7.06
N ALA A 344 -19.98 -11.46 7.75
CA ALA A 344 -18.68 -12.12 7.97
C ALA A 344 -17.99 -12.60 6.69
N SER A 345 -18.72 -12.69 5.57
CA SER A 345 -18.17 -13.08 4.27
C SER A 345 -17.69 -11.90 3.42
N LEU A 346 -17.92 -10.65 3.88
CA LEU A 346 -17.46 -9.46 3.19
C LEU A 346 -15.92 -9.39 3.22
N GLY A 347 -15.28 -9.26 2.07
CA GLY A 347 -13.85 -9.01 1.96
C GLY A 347 -13.47 -7.61 2.46
N ILE A 348 -12.24 -7.46 2.93
CA ILE A 348 -11.66 -6.16 3.30
C ILE A 348 -10.46 -5.91 2.38
N TRP A 349 -10.45 -4.78 1.70
CA TRP A 349 -9.34 -4.35 0.85
C TRP A 349 -8.71 -3.08 1.40
N GLN A 350 -7.42 -3.09 1.56
CA GLN A 350 -6.62 -1.90 1.79
C GLN A 350 -6.06 -1.47 0.44
N THR A 351 -6.68 -0.45 -0.16
CA THR A 351 -6.45 -0.07 -1.56
C THR A 351 -5.44 1.04 -1.73
N GLU A 352 -5.04 1.70 -0.63
CA GLU A 352 -4.06 2.77 -0.71
C GLU A 352 -3.36 3.01 0.64
N PHE A 353 -2.02 3.03 0.63
CA PHE A 353 -1.18 3.50 1.72
C PHE A 353 0.16 4.03 1.19
N GLY A 354 0.65 5.10 1.78
CA GLY A 354 1.96 5.70 1.56
C GLY A 354 2.42 6.49 2.78
N ILE A 355 3.70 6.85 2.84
CA ILE A 355 4.24 7.70 3.91
C ILE A 355 4.13 9.14 3.44
N LEU A 356 3.04 9.83 3.82
CA LEU A 356 2.67 11.15 3.30
C LEU A 356 2.90 12.31 4.28
N GLY A 357 2.99 12.06 5.57
CA GLY A 357 3.12 13.13 6.57
C GLY A 357 3.88 12.65 7.79
N ASP A 358 3.84 13.44 8.84
CA ASP A 358 4.38 13.04 10.13
C ASP A 358 3.60 11.86 10.72
N ILE A 359 4.32 10.82 11.09
CA ILE A 359 3.78 9.62 11.71
C ILE A 359 4.38 9.52 13.11
N CYS A 360 3.70 10.13 14.08
CA CYS A 360 4.07 10.17 15.49
C CYS A 360 5.53 10.63 15.75
N GLY A 361 6.02 11.60 14.98
CA GLY A 361 7.39 12.11 15.08
C GLY A 361 8.49 11.13 14.68
N ARG A 362 8.13 9.95 14.13
CA ARG A 362 9.10 8.88 13.84
C ARG A 362 9.39 8.71 12.35
N TYR A 363 8.38 8.82 11.52
CA TYR A 363 8.51 8.75 10.06
C TYR A 363 7.86 9.98 9.45
N ASN A 364 8.39 10.48 8.34
CA ASN A 364 7.83 11.63 7.66
C ASN A 364 7.88 11.45 6.14
N GLY A 365 6.90 12.02 5.45
CA GLY A 365 6.90 12.06 3.99
C GLY A 365 8.10 12.83 3.43
N TYR A 366 8.41 13.99 4.00
CA TYR A 366 9.50 14.87 3.55
C TYR A 366 10.58 15.01 4.64
N PRO A 367 11.88 15.02 4.29
CA PRO A 367 12.44 14.68 2.98
C PRO A 367 12.34 13.19 2.66
N LYS A 368 12.59 12.83 1.39
CA LYS A 368 12.61 11.43 0.92
C LYS A 368 13.57 10.58 1.73
N ASN A 369 13.06 9.44 2.19
CA ASN A 369 13.85 8.43 2.88
C ASN A 369 13.55 7.04 2.31
N THR A 370 14.56 6.41 1.70
CA THR A 370 14.48 5.09 1.06
C THR A 370 15.17 4.00 1.87
N SER A 371 15.47 4.27 3.16
CA SER A 371 16.22 3.37 4.04
C SER A 371 15.39 2.16 4.48
N ILE A 372 16.10 1.18 5.06
CA ILE A 372 15.46 -0.03 5.60
C ILE A 372 14.46 0.28 6.72
N ASP A 373 14.65 1.31 7.53
CA ASP A 373 13.70 1.66 8.59
C ASP A 373 12.33 2.05 8.02
N TYR A 374 12.30 2.77 6.88
CA TYR A 374 11.06 3.07 6.16
C TYR A 374 10.46 1.83 5.50
N GLY A 375 11.29 0.97 4.93
CA GLY A 375 10.85 -0.33 4.41
C GLY A 375 10.24 -1.23 5.49
N LEU A 376 10.84 -1.29 6.67
CA LEU A 376 10.33 -2.03 7.83
C LEU A 376 8.99 -1.48 8.31
N TYR A 377 8.82 -0.15 8.29
CA TYR A 377 7.55 0.45 8.64
C TYR A 377 6.44 0.04 7.67
N VAL A 378 6.72 0.05 6.36
CA VAL A 378 5.78 -0.47 5.34
C VAL A 378 5.43 -1.93 5.62
N ALA A 379 6.42 -2.78 5.86
CA ALA A 379 6.21 -4.19 6.17
C ALA A 379 5.36 -4.39 7.44
N LYS A 380 5.55 -3.55 8.47
CA LYS A 380 4.75 -3.51 9.69
C LYS A 380 3.27 -3.24 9.38
N ILE A 381 2.97 -2.25 8.54
CA ILE A 381 1.59 -1.92 8.18
C ILE A 381 0.96 -3.07 7.37
N ILE A 382 1.67 -3.60 6.35
CA ILE A 382 1.23 -4.77 5.60
C ILE A 382 0.88 -5.93 6.56
N HIS A 383 1.76 -6.22 7.51
CA HIS A 383 1.54 -7.30 8.48
C HIS A 383 0.25 -7.09 9.29
N HIS A 384 0.04 -5.90 9.87
CA HIS A 384 -1.14 -5.64 10.70
C HIS A 384 -2.43 -5.64 9.89
N ASP A 385 -2.41 -5.12 8.67
CA ASP A 385 -3.55 -5.17 7.76
C ASP A 385 -3.92 -6.62 7.41
N LEU A 386 -2.93 -7.46 7.13
CA LEU A 386 -3.15 -8.86 6.80
C LEU A 386 -3.48 -9.72 8.03
N ALA A 387 -2.76 -9.55 9.15
CA ALA A 387 -2.85 -10.45 10.29
C ALA A 387 -3.99 -10.09 11.24
N ILE A 388 -4.31 -8.81 11.44
CA ILE A 388 -5.34 -8.33 12.36
C ILE A 388 -6.61 -7.97 11.60
N ALA A 389 -6.55 -7.10 10.57
CA ALA A 389 -7.72 -6.71 9.79
C ALA A 389 -8.22 -7.80 8.82
N ASN A 390 -7.47 -8.88 8.63
CA ASN A 390 -7.78 -9.93 7.64
C ASN A 390 -7.99 -9.38 6.22
N VAL A 391 -7.19 -8.39 5.82
CA VAL A 391 -7.24 -7.77 4.49
C VAL A 391 -6.95 -8.83 3.41
N ASN A 392 -7.77 -8.83 2.35
CA ASN A 392 -7.62 -9.74 1.20
C ASN A 392 -6.72 -9.15 0.12
N SER A 393 -6.82 -7.83 -0.13
CA SER A 393 -6.05 -7.09 -1.12
C SER A 393 -5.31 -5.94 -0.46
N TRP A 394 -4.03 -5.74 -0.77
CA TRP A 394 -3.22 -4.65 -0.21
C TRP A 394 -2.51 -3.88 -1.32
N SER A 395 -2.67 -2.55 -1.37
CA SER A 395 -2.06 -1.71 -2.40
C SER A 395 -1.30 -0.53 -1.81
N TRP A 396 -0.14 -0.25 -2.41
CA TRP A 396 0.65 0.95 -2.18
C TRP A 396 0.09 2.12 -2.99
N TRP A 397 0.26 3.37 -2.47
CA TRP A 397 -0.25 4.56 -3.13
C TRP A 397 0.44 4.83 -4.46
N LEU A 398 1.73 5.16 -4.47
CA LEU A 398 2.42 5.76 -5.60
C LEU A 398 3.58 4.87 -6.05
N THR A 399 3.56 4.40 -7.29
CA THR A 399 4.64 3.52 -7.78
C THR A 399 5.92 4.25 -8.07
N ILE A 400 5.84 5.46 -8.66
CA ILE A 400 7.00 6.23 -9.14
C ILE A 400 6.89 7.67 -8.65
N SER A 401 7.96 8.23 -8.09
CA SER A 401 8.00 9.64 -7.67
C SER A 401 9.26 10.35 -8.16
N PRO A 402 9.13 11.57 -8.73
CA PRO A 402 10.25 12.47 -9.01
C PRO A 402 10.53 13.42 -7.85
N TYR A 403 9.75 13.35 -6.76
CA TYR A 403 9.80 14.31 -5.66
C TYR A 403 10.74 13.88 -4.55
N ASP A 404 11.16 14.86 -3.75
CA ASP A 404 11.84 14.62 -2.47
C ASP A 404 10.83 14.22 -1.39
N TYR A 405 10.19 13.05 -1.59
CA TYR A 405 9.12 12.57 -0.73
C TYR A 405 9.16 11.04 -0.59
N SER A 406 8.73 10.50 0.57
CA SER A 406 8.86 9.06 0.90
C SER A 406 7.67 8.21 0.44
N ASP A 407 6.91 8.67 -0.55
CA ASP A 407 5.61 8.15 -0.97
C ASP A 407 5.66 7.04 -2.03
N ALA A 408 6.83 6.79 -2.66
CA ALA A 408 6.93 5.89 -3.80
C ALA A 408 7.71 4.60 -3.53
N LEU A 409 7.55 3.64 -4.44
CA LEU A 409 8.33 2.39 -4.48
C LEU A 409 9.61 2.58 -5.31
N VAL A 410 9.50 3.31 -6.42
CA VAL A 410 10.59 3.60 -7.35
C VAL A 410 10.73 5.12 -7.45
N TYR A 411 11.96 5.60 -7.44
CA TYR A 411 12.25 7.01 -7.56
C TYR A 411 12.96 7.33 -8.86
N ILE A 412 12.70 8.52 -9.37
CA ILE A 412 13.42 9.08 -10.51
C ILE A 412 14.05 10.43 -10.14
N THR A 413 15.25 10.65 -10.64
CA THR A 413 15.91 11.96 -10.63
C THR A 413 16.13 12.42 -12.06
N ASP A 414 16.46 13.67 -12.27
CA ASP A 414 16.81 14.14 -13.61
C ASP A 414 18.07 13.42 -14.14
N PRO A 415 18.41 13.56 -15.42
CA PRO A 415 19.62 12.92 -16.00
C PRO A 415 20.94 13.31 -15.34
N SER A 416 20.97 14.41 -14.57
CA SER A 416 22.14 14.85 -13.80
C SER A 416 22.17 14.27 -12.38
N GLY A 417 21.14 13.52 -11.98
CA GLY A 417 21.00 12.94 -10.64
C GLY A 417 20.38 13.86 -9.60
N ASN A 418 19.86 15.02 -10.02
CA ASN A 418 19.22 15.99 -9.12
C ASN A 418 17.72 15.77 -9.01
N ILE A 419 17.12 16.21 -7.90
CA ILE A 419 15.68 16.30 -7.75
C ILE A 419 15.17 17.53 -8.51
N ASN A 420 14.88 17.35 -9.79
CA ASN A 420 14.30 18.36 -10.67
C ASN A 420 13.14 17.76 -11.44
N VAL A 421 11.94 17.95 -10.90
CA VAL A 421 10.70 17.34 -11.41
C VAL A 421 10.48 17.62 -12.90
N ASN A 422 10.71 18.86 -13.33
CA ASN A 422 10.47 19.27 -14.73
C ASN A 422 11.38 18.52 -15.71
N ASN A 423 12.65 18.29 -15.34
CA ASN A 423 13.60 17.57 -16.19
C ASN A 423 13.30 16.07 -16.25
N CYS A 424 12.54 15.52 -15.28
CA CYS A 424 12.13 14.12 -15.29
C CYS A 424 11.00 13.80 -16.27
N LYS A 425 10.37 14.78 -16.92
CA LYS A 425 9.25 14.54 -17.86
C LYS A 425 9.64 13.69 -19.06
N ASN A 426 10.85 13.86 -19.57
CA ASN A 426 11.30 13.22 -20.81
C ASN A 426 12.34 12.11 -20.60
N ASP A 427 13.07 12.16 -19.50
CA ASP A 427 14.11 11.17 -19.15
C ASP A 427 14.47 11.30 -17.66
N GLY A 428 15.18 10.28 -17.11
CA GLY A 428 15.66 10.30 -15.73
C GLY A 428 16.53 9.11 -15.37
N ILE A 429 17.09 9.16 -14.16
CA ILE A 429 17.80 8.04 -13.53
C ILE A 429 16.83 7.32 -12.60
N VAL A 430 16.71 6.00 -12.77
CA VAL A 430 15.77 5.15 -12.02
C VAL A 430 16.48 4.52 -10.83
N SER A 431 15.91 4.70 -9.63
CA SER A 431 16.39 4.14 -8.36
C SER A 431 15.26 3.38 -7.66
N ASP A 432 15.60 2.27 -7.01
CA ASP A 432 14.70 1.51 -6.14
C ASP A 432 14.72 2.05 -4.70
N SER A 433 13.87 1.50 -3.84
CA SER A 433 13.79 1.82 -2.42
C SER A 433 13.69 0.56 -1.56
N LYS A 434 13.93 0.69 -0.25
CA LYS A 434 13.66 -0.43 0.67
C LYS A 434 12.17 -0.64 0.90
N GLN A 435 11.32 0.37 0.69
CA GLN A 435 9.86 0.22 0.65
C GLN A 435 9.44 -0.79 -0.42
N LEU A 436 9.99 -0.66 -1.64
CA LEU A 436 9.76 -1.61 -2.74
C LEU A 436 10.09 -3.05 -2.29
N TRP A 437 11.30 -3.27 -1.81
CA TRP A 437 11.79 -4.62 -1.54
C TRP A 437 11.15 -5.24 -0.29
N CYS A 438 10.86 -4.45 0.74
CA CYS A 438 10.11 -4.93 1.92
C CYS A 438 8.66 -5.30 1.58
N MET A 439 7.99 -4.54 0.70
CA MET A 439 6.70 -4.95 0.13
C MET A 439 6.87 -6.23 -0.70
N GLY A 440 7.97 -6.35 -1.44
CA GLY A 440 8.32 -7.51 -2.25
C GLY A 440 8.45 -8.80 -1.44
N ASN A 441 8.85 -8.73 -0.17
CA ASN A 441 8.86 -9.88 0.74
C ASN A 441 7.45 -10.51 0.91
N PHE A 442 6.40 -9.73 0.70
CA PHE A 442 5.03 -10.23 0.65
C PHE A 442 4.59 -10.51 -0.79
N SER A 443 4.53 -9.49 -1.62
CA SER A 443 3.86 -9.52 -2.93
C SER A 443 4.44 -10.56 -3.89
N ARG A 444 5.76 -10.78 -3.85
CA ARG A 444 6.45 -11.72 -4.73
C ARG A 444 6.12 -13.18 -4.44
N PHE A 445 5.85 -13.50 -3.19
CA PHE A 445 5.72 -14.88 -2.71
C PHE A 445 4.32 -15.24 -2.27
N VAL A 446 3.58 -14.31 -1.67
CA VAL A 446 2.20 -14.47 -1.25
C VAL A 446 1.30 -14.13 -2.43
N ARG A 447 0.84 -15.18 -3.13
CA ARG A 447 0.15 -15.04 -4.42
C ARG A 447 -1.37 -15.14 -4.29
N PRO A 448 -2.12 -14.60 -5.27
CA PRO A 448 -3.58 -14.72 -5.33
C PRO A 448 -4.07 -16.16 -5.18
N GLY A 449 -4.99 -16.39 -4.24
CA GLY A 449 -5.55 -17.69 -3.91
C GLY A 449 -4.91 -18.39 -2.72
N MET A 450 -3.74 -17.93 -2.26
CA MET A 450 -3.15 -18.44 -1.02
C MET A 450 -4.01 -18.08 0.19
N LYS A 451 -4.07 -18.98 1.16
CA LYS A 451 -4.77 -18.76 2.42
C LYS A 451 -3.78 -18.38 3.52
N ARG A 452 -4.07 -17.29 4.25
CA ARG A 452 -3.34 -17.04 5.49
C ARG A 452 -3.74 -18.08 6.52
N VAL A 453 -2.78 -18.52 7.32
CA VAL A 453 -3.00 -19.43 8.45
C VAL A 453 -2.49 -18.80 9.73
N SER A 454 -2.96 -19.29 10.87
CA SER A 454 -2.50 -18.82 12.17
C SER A 454 -1.02 -19.09 12.36
N ALA A 455 -0.29 -18.08 12.80
CA ALA A 455 1.12 -18.15 13.13
C ALA A 455 1.43 -17.21 14.31
N SER A 456 2.28 -17.66 15.22
CA SER A 456 2.71 -16.87 16.38
C SER A 456 4.14 -17.20 16.76
N ILE A 457 4.77 -16.33 17.52
CA ILE A 457 6.04 -16.56 18.18
C ILE A 457 5.77 -16.66 19.68
N ASN A 458 6.17 -17.77 20.30
CA ASN A 458 5.89 -18.01 21.72
C ASN A 458 6.43 -16.87 22.59
N GLY A 459 5.56 -16.34 23.46
CA GLY A 459 5.90 -15.26 24.40
C GLY A 459 5.88 -13.85 23.80
N ILE A 460 5.35 -13.67 22.57
CA ILE A 460 5.19 -12.35 21.93
C ILE A 460 3.71 -12.16 21.60
N ASP A 461 3.07 -11.18 22.25
CA ASP A 461 1.73 -10.69 21.90
C ASP A 461 1.76 -9.64 20.77
N ASP A 462 0.59 -9.28 20.25
CA ASP A 462 0.48 -8.34 19.12
C ASP A 462 1.08 -6.96 19.44
N ALA A 463 0.94 -6.47 20.67
CA ALA A 463 1.48 -5.17 21.08
C ALA A 463 3.01 -5.19 21.15
N THR A 464 3.58 -6.25 21.71
CA THR A 464 5.03 -6.49 21.73
C THR A 464 5.55 -6.76 20.32
N ALA A 465 4.82 -7.53 19.52
CA ALA A 465 5.17 -7.83 18.13
C ALA A 465 5.28 -6.55 17.29
N ALA A 466 4.38 -5.60 17.44
CA ALA A 466 4.34 -4.35 16.67
C ALA A 466 5.63 -3.52 16.74
N SER A 467 6.42 -3.67 17.81
CA SER A 467 7.70 -2.97 17.98
C SER A 467 8.93 -3.88 17.85
N SER A 468 8.75 -5.19 17.71
CA SER A 468 9.84 -6.16 17.77
C SER A 468 9.86 -7.14 16.62
N PHE A 469 9.05 -8.18 16.69
CA PHE A 469 8.99 -9.30 15.75
C PHE A 469 7.57 -9.60 15.33
N MET A 470 7.35 -9.70 14.02
CA MET A 470 6.05 -10.06 13.47
C MET A 470 6.20 -11.25 12.54
N ILE A 471 5.23 -12.16 12.56
CA ILE A 471 5.17 -13.33 11.69
C ILE A 471 3.81 -13.46 11.04
N SER A 472 3.80 -13.79 9.77
CA SER A 472 2.59 -14.20 9.06
C SER A 472 2.90 -15.37 8.12
N THR A 473 1.94 -16.29 7.98
CA THR A 473 2.13 -17.52 7.22
C THR A 473 0.98 -17.74 6.26
N TYR A 474 1.31 -18.21 5.07
CA TYR A 474 0.39 -18.41 3.96
C TYR A 474 0.62 -19.78 3.34
N LYS A 475 -0.46 -20.47 2.96
CA LYS A 475 -0.37 -21.75 2.25
C LYS A 475 -1.10 -21.71 0.92
N ASP A 476 -0.55 -22.39 -0.05
CA ASP A 476 -1.24 -22.80 -1.27
C ASP A 476 -1.62 -24.28 -1.14
N VAL A 477 -2.92 -24.55 -1.15
CA VAL A 477 -3.44 -25.91 -0.94
C VAL A 477 -3.14 -26.81 -2.13
N ALA A 478 -3.18 -26.26 -3.36
CA ALA A 478 -2.99 -27.03 -4.59
C ALA A 478 -1.54 -27.47 -4.77
N THR A 479 -0.60 -26.57 -4.55
CA THR A 479 0.84 -26.84 -4.75
C THR A 479 1.55 -27.29 -3.48
N LYS A 480 0.87 -27.31 -2.33
CA LYS A 480 1.46 -27.56 -1.00
C LYS A 480 2.57 -26.57 -0.64
N LYS A 481 2.57 -25.40 -1.25
CA LYS A 481 3.54 -24.35 -0.96
C LYS A 481 3.21 -23.65 0.36
N ILE A 482 4.23 -23.37 1.16
CA ILE A 482 4.13 -22.52 2.36
C ILE A 482 5.03 -21.31 2.19
N VAL A 483 4.54 -20.16 2.62
CA VAL A 483 5.28 -18.89 2.67
C VAL A 483 5.19 -18.35 4.08
N ILE A 484 6.34 -18.10 4.71
CA ILE A 484 6.44 -17.53 6.04
C ILE A 484 7.18 -16.21 5.91
N VAL A 485 6.55 -15.11 6.34
CA VAL A 485 7.18 -13.78 6.35
C VAL A 485 7.43 -13.38 7.80
N ILE A 486 8.69 -13.04 8.10
CA ILE A 486 9.11 -12.58 9.43
C ILE A 486 9.74 -11.20 9.31
N ILE A 487 9.31 -10.29 10.17
CA ILE A 487 9.84 -8.93 10.27
C ILE A 487 10.61 -8.80 11.58
N ASN A 488 11.87 -8.42 11.51
CA ASN A 488 12.70 -8.08 12.65
C ASN A 488 12.93 -6.57 12.70
N MET A 489 12.23 -5.89 13.61
CA MET A 489 12.41 -4.45 13.85
C MET A 489 13.64 -4.11 14.70
N GLY A 490 14.22 -5.15 15.38
CA GLY A 490 15.31 -5.00 16.33
C GLY A 490 16.70 -4.96 15.68
N ASN A 491 17.70 -4.64 16.49
CA ASN A 491 19.11 -4.52 16.09
C ASN A 491 19.93 -5.80 16.34
N THR A 492 19.30 -6.91 16.69
CA THR A 492 19.96 -8.18 16.99
C THR A 492 19.44 -9.30 16.11
N THR A 493 20.33 -10.20 15.72
CA THR A 493 19.95 -11.46 15.06
C THR A 493 19.10 -12.31 15.98
N LYS A 494 18.04 -12.92 15.45
CA LYS A 494 17.19 -13.87 16.17
C LYS A 494 17.20 -15.23 15.49
N ARG A 495 17.12 -16.28 16.30
CA ARG A 495 17.07 -17.65 15.82
C ARG A 495 15.81 -18.34 16.30
N PHE A 496 15.21 -19.08 15.38
CA PHE A 496 13.98 -19.83 15.62
C PHE A 496 14.09 -21.23 15.04
N SER A 497 13.29 -22.15 15.57
CA SER A 497 13.06 -23.46 14.99
C SER A 497 11.58 -23.59 14.61
N LEU A 498 11.31 -24.25 13.49
CA LEU A 498 9.98 -24.72 13.14
C LEU A 498 9.69 -26.13 13.70
N ASP A 499 10.62 -26.74 14.42
CA ASP A 499 10.46 -28.06 15.04
C ASP A 499 9.43 -28.05 16.16
N GLY A 500 8.67 -29.12 16.24
CA GLY A 500 7.71 -29.33 17.31
C GLY A 500 6.49 -28.43 17.27
N LEU A 501 6.21 -27.89 16.11
CA LEU A 501 4.96 -27.17 15.81
C LEU A 501 3.83 -28.17 15.73
N GLY A 502 3.32 -28.57 16.91
CA GLY A 502 2.13 -29.39 17.05
C GLY A 502 1.70 -30.13 15.77
N SER A 503 2.34 -31.22 15.45
CA SER A 503 2.00 -32.24 14.45
C SER A 503 1.62 -31.80 13.02
N SER A 504 1.65 -30.54 12.63
CA SER A 504 1.00 -30.10 11.38
C SER A 504 1.91 -29.54 10.29
N ILE A 505 3.19 -29.33 10.52
CA ILE A 505 4.10 -28.88 9.46
C ILE A 505 5.37 -29.71 9.41
N ASN A 506 5.44 -30.55 8.39
CA ASN A 506 6.70 -31.13 7.94
C ASN A 506 7.14 -30.38 6.68
N ILE A 507 8.29 -29.73 6.75
CA ILE A 507 8.89 -29.09 5.59
C ILE A 507 9.67 -30.12 4.80
N THR A 508 9.33 -30.30 3.52
CA THR A 508 9.96 -31.27 2.63
C THR A 508 11.48 -31.04 2.59
N GLY A 509 12.24 -32.07 2.93
CA GLY A 509 13.70 -32.02 2.93
C GLY A 509 14.32 -31.08 3.95
N ASN A 510 13.57 -30.56 4.90
CA ASN A 510 14.02 -29.61 5.92
C ASN A 510 14.71 -28.36 5.35
N LYS A 511 14.33 -27.94 4.12
CA LYS A 511 14.92 -26.80 3.41
C LYS A 511 13.88 -25.75 3.09
N LEU A 512 14.26 -24.49 3.25
CA LEU A 512 13.48 -23.32 2.92
C LEU A 512 14.31 -22.40 2.00
N ASP A 513 13.80 -22.06 0.83
CA ASP A 513 14.32 -20.93 0.09
C ASP A 513 14.06 -19.66 0.91
N THR A 514 15.07 -18.86 1.10
CA THR A 514 15.06 -17.70 2.00
C THR A 514 15.37 -16.45 1.19
N TYR A 515 14.57 -15.40 1.39
CA TYR A 515 14.69 -14.12 0.68
C TYR A 515 14.72 -13.00 1.70
N ALA A 516 15.87 -12.34 1.85
CA ALA A 516 16.06 -11.31 2.87
C ALA A 516 16.17 -9.91 2.24
N THR A 517 15.47 -8.96 2.86
CA THR A 517 15.64 -7.52 2.63
C THR A 517 16.19 -6.89 3.90
N THR A 518 17.34 -6.22 3.77
CA THR A 518 18.03 -5.46 4.83
C THR A 518 18.48 -4.12 4.28
N GLY A 519 19.27 -3.36 5.03
CA GLY A 519 19.93 -2.15 4.52
C GLY A 519 20.76 -2.40 3.26
N SER A 520 21.44 -3.55 3.18
CA SER A 520 22.33 -3.91 2.06
C SER A 520 21.76 -4.98 1.11
N LYS A 521 20.68 -5.65 1.46
CA LYS A 521 20.07 -6.74 0.68
C LYS A 521 18.70 -6.32 0.15
N SER A 522 18.29 -6.86 -1.01
CA SER A 522 17.01 -6.62 -1.66
C SER A 522 16.48 -7.95 -2.20
N LEU A 523 15.66 -8.64 -1.40
CA LEU A 523 15.19 -10.01 -1.65
C LEU A 523 16.33 -10.98 -1.98
N ALA A 524 17.50 -10.81 -1.36
CA ALA A 524 18.66 -11.65 -1.61
C ALA A 524 18.37 -13.10 -1.24
N ARG A 525 18.55 -14.03 -2.21
CA ARG A 525 18.24 -15.44 -2.04
C ARG A 525 19.33 -16.16 -1.26
N SER A 526 18.92 -17.04 -0.38
CA SER A 526 19.75 -18.06 0.28
C SER A 526 18.91 -19.30 0.58
N VAL A 527 19.48 -20.30 1.26
CA VAL A 527 18.74 -21.48 1.72
C VAL A 527 18.95 -21.63 3.21
N SER A 528 17.86 -21.88 3.95
CA SER A 528 17.89 -22.12 5.39
C SER A 528 17.37 -23.52 5.72
N SER A 529 17.81 -24.05 6.87
CA SER A 529 17.19 -25.23 7.47
C SER A 529 15.94 -24.80 8.26
N ALA A 530 14.85 -25.57 8.16
CA ALA A 530 13.64 -25.30 8.94
C ALA A 530 13.88 -25.42 10.46
N ASN A 531 14.88 -26.20 10.88
CA ASN A 531 15.23 -26.39 12.27
C ASN A 531 16.15 -25.29 12.83
N ASN A 532 16.70 -24.43 11.94
CA ASN A 532 17.60 -23.35 12.34
C ASN A 532 17.41 -22.14 11.43
N ILE A 533 16.36 -21.37 11.69
CA ILE A 533 16.05 -20.13 10.98
C ILE A 533 16.77 -18.97 11.66
N SER A 534 17.59 -18.26 10.91
CA SER A 534 18.27 -17.03 11.36
C SER A 534 17.68 -15.82 10.70
N ILE A 535 17.26 -14.84 11.49
CA ILE A 535 16.67 -13.57 11.05
C ILE A 535 17.65 -12.44 11.36
N GLU A 536 18.12 -11.76 10.33
CA GLU A 536 19.05 -10.64 10.47
C GLU A 536 18.42 -9.46 11.23
N PRO A 537 19.23 -8.60 11.85
CA PRO A 537 18.75 -7.33 12.40
C PRO A 537 18.12 -6.45 11.29
N LYS A 538 17.11 -5.65 11.66
CA LYS A 538 16.48 -4.71 10.74
C LYS A 538 16.20 -5.34 9.37
N SER A 539 15.37 -6.39 9.35
CA SER A 539 15.12 -7.17 8.14
C SER A 539 13.67 -7.58 7.97
N VAL A 540 13.27 -7.77 6.73
CA VAL A 540 12.11 -8.60 6.35
C VAL A 540 12.65 -9.84 5.67
N THR A 541 12.27 -11.01 6.16
CA THR A 541 12.75 -12.29 5.60
C THR A 541 11.56 -13.17 5.26
N THR A 542 11.55 -13.65 4.03
CA THR A 542 10.53 -14.58 3.52
C THR A 542 11.13 -15.96 3.31
N PHE A 543 10.48 -16.96 3.88
CA PHE A 543 10.82 -18.36 3.72
C PHE A 543 9.77 -19.04 2.84
N VAL A 544 10.24 -19.81 1.89
CA VAL A 544 9.39 -20.56 0.95
C VAL A 544 9.77 -22.03 0.97
N GLY A 545 8.79 -22.89 1.21
CA GLY A 545 8.98 -24.33 1.22
C GLY A 545 7.75 -25.07 0.74
N THR A 546 7.81 -26.41 0.83
CA THR A 546 6.69 -27.30 0.57
C THR A 546 6.36 -28.05 1.85
N TYR A 547 5.09 -28.09 2.22
CA TYR A 547 4.59 -28.82 3.38
C TYR A 547 3.88 -30.11 2.94
N PHE A 548 3.77 -31.10 3.86
CA PHE A 548 3.06 -32.36 3.61
C PHE A 548 2.32 -32.85 4.86
#